data_8e07241a4c745d80eabdaddc728f7647
#
_entry.id   8e07241a4c745d80eabdaddc728f7647
#
_cell.length_a   1.000
_cell.length_b   1.000
_cell.length_c   1.000
_cell.angle_alpha   90.00
_cell.angle_beta   90.00
_cell.angle_gamma   90.00
#
_symmetry.space_group_name_H-M   'P 1'
#
loop_
_entity.id
_entity.type
_entity.pdbx_description
1 polymer ?
#
loop_
_entity_poly.entity_id
_entity_poly.type
_entity_poly.pdbx_seq_one_letter_code
_entity_poly.pdbx_strand_id
1 'polypeptide(L)'
;MSGIKALKIGDLVLQRPVIQGGMGVGISLHKLAGAVAASGGMGLISTAQIGFREPDFKTNFVEANLRAIRREMQKAREIAPKGTIGFNIMVATKHYDLWVKVAIKSGADAIVSGAGLPVRLPEYAQAAYEEMKAGVADAKENCEEFCKQAVKKVKLAPIVSSAKSAQVICRLWDRKYKQVPDFVVVEGPLAGGHLGFSREELAEYGADTKDVPNTYNQEAYDKEVRSIMEVVKTYEEKYQKHIPVVTAGGIYTHEDVKHQFELGAEG
;
A
#
# COMPACT_ATOMS: atom_id res chain seq x y z
N MET A 1 19.59 -15.71 9.54
CA MET A 1 18.39 -14.82 9.71
C MET A 1 17.45 -15.35 10.82
N SER A 2 18.02 -15.78 11.93
CA SER A 2 17.24 -16.23 13.11
C SER A 2 17.00 -15.03 14.02
N GLY A 3 15.90 -14.31 13.84
CA GLY A 3 15.56 -13.18 14.72
C GLY A 3 14.51 -12.22 14.19
N ILE A 4 14.29 -12.16 12.88
CA ILE A 4 13.29 -11.27 12.31
C ILE A 4 11.91 -11.89 12.50
N LYS A 5 11.03 -11.19 13.21
CA LYS A 5 9.67 -11.64 13.48
C LYS A 5 8.79 -11.50 12.24
N ALA A 6 7.80 -12.39 12.09
CA ALA A 6 6.77 -12.25 11.08
C ALA A 6 5.96 -10.96 11.31
N LEU A 7 5.64 -10.23 10.24
CA LEU A 7 4.78 -9.05 10.31
C LEU A 7 3.32 -9.49 10.37
N LYS A 8 2.59 -9.02 11.38
CA LYS A 8 1.18 -9.31 11.58
C LYS A 8 0.33 -8.06 11.30
N ILE A 9 -0.58 -8.17 10.34
CA ILE A 9 -1.53 -7.11 9.98
C ILE A 9 -2.95 -7.65 10.19
N GLY A 10 -3.43 -7.59 11.43
CA GLY A 10 -4.65 -8.27 11.82
C GLY A 10 -4.56 -9.78 11.62
N ASP A 11 -5.37 -10.34 10.72
CA ASP A 11 -5.37 -11.76 10.35
C ASP A 11 -4.36 -12.15 9.27
N LEU A 12 -3.71 -11.17 8.62
CA LEU A 12 -2.61 -11.43 7.69
C LEU A 12 -1.30 -11.62 8.43
N VAL A 13 -0.53 -12.63 8.02
CA VAL A 13 0.80 -12.91 8.57
C VAL A 13 1.79 -13.04 7.43
N LEU A 14 2.71 -12.08 7.34
CA LEU A 14 3.83 -12.16 6.42
C LEU A 14 5.01 -12.84 7.13
N GLN A 15 5.39 -14.01 6.67
CA GLN A 15 6.52 -14.77 7.24
C GLN A 15 7.84 -14.01 7.07
N ARG A 16 7.94 -13.21 6.02
CA ARG A 16 9.00 -12.23 5.80
C ARG A 16 8.37 -10.84 5.88
N PRO A 17 8.81 -9.98 6.81
CA PRO A 17 8.25 -8.64 7.00
C PRO A 17 8.72 -7.67 5.88
N VAL A 18 8.45 -8.06 4.65
CA VAL A 18 8.83 -7.31 3.44
C VAL A 18 7.58 -7.08 2.60
N ILE A 19 7.33 -5.83 2.27
CA ILE A 19 6.29 -5.40 1.35
C ILE A 19 6.97 -4.78 0.13
N GLN A 20 6.76 -5.38 -1.04
CA GLN A 20 7.33 -4.84 -2.27
C GLN A 20 6.59 -3.58 -2.69
N GLY A 21 7.31 -2.49 -2.90
CA GLY A 21 6.74 -1.21 -3.34
C GLY A 21 6.12 -1.28 -4.73
N GLY A 22 5.00 -0.57 -4.92
CA GLY A 22 4.32 -0.49 -6.21
C GLY A 22 5.03 0.43 -7.20
N MET A 23 5.62 -0.11 -8.25
CA MET A 23 6.30 0.63 -9.31
C MET A 23 5.46 0.59 -10.61
N GLY A 24 5.02 1.75 -11.06
CA GLY A 24 4.44 1.96 -12.40
C GLY A 24 5.55 2.33 -13.40
N VAL A 25 5.35 2.30 -14.70
CA VAL A 25 4.30 1.63 -15.45
C VAL A 25 4.80 0.26 -15.87
N GLY A 26 4.03 -0.80 -15.57
CA GLY A 26 4.34 -2.15 -16.07
C GLY A 26 5.48 -2.89 -15.38
N ILE A 27 6.04 -2.38 -14.27
CA ILE A 27 7.09 -3.05 -13.49
C ILE A 27 6.45 -3.95 -12.43
N SER A 28 5.68 -3.39 -11.51
CA SER A 28 4.99 -4.16 -10.47
C SER A 28 3.70 -4.76 -11.01
N LEU A 29 3.82 -5.85 -11.74
CA LEU A 29 2.73 -6.68 -12.26
C LEU A 29 2.78 -8.08 -11.62
N HIS A 30 1.95 -8.99 -12.12
CA HIS A 30 1.76 -10.34 -11.58
C HIS A 30 3.04 -11.12 -11.30
N LYS A 31 4.07 -11.01 -12.17
CA LYS A 31 5.31 -11.78 -12.00
C LYS A 31 6.06 -11.36 -10.74
N LEU A 32 6.29 -10.05 -10.57
CA LEU A 32 6.99 -9.53 -9.41
C LEU A 32 6.16 -9.71 -8.13
N ALA A 33 4.91 -9.24 -8.16
CA ALA A 33 4.04 -9.34 -6.99
C ALA A 33 3.79 -10.79 -6.56
N GLY A 34 3.56 -11.70 -7.53
CA GLY A 34 3.38 -13.12 -7.27
C GLY A 34 4.63 -13.78 -6.69
N ALA A 35 5.82 -13.47 -7.23
CA ALA A 35 7.08 -14.01 -6.72
C ALA A 35 7.36 -13.58 -5.27
N VAL A 36 7.13 -12.30 -4.96
CA VAL A 36 7.29 -11.78 -3.59
C VAL A 36 6.29 -12.45 -2.64
N ALA A 37 5.04 -12.56 -3.04
CA ALA A 37 3.99 -13.20 -2.25
C ALA A 37 4.28 -14.70 -2.02
N ALA A 38 4.76 -15.42 -3.05
CA ALA A 38 5.17 -16.83 -2.94
C ALA A 38 6.38 -16.99 -1.99
N SER A 39 7.21 -15.96 -1.87
CA SER A 39 8.37 -15.94 -0.96
C SER A 39 8.00 -15.60 0.49
N GLY A 40 6.73 -15.36 0.81
CA GLY A 40 6.24 -15.08 2.16
C GLY A 40 6.23 -13.61 2.57
N GLY A 41 6.49 -12.69 1.63
CA GLY A 41 6.25 -11.24 1.77
C GLY A 41 4.88 -10.83 1.25
N MET A 42 4.66 -9.52 1.10
CA MET A 42 3.49 -8.98 0.39
C MET A 42 3.91 -8.43 -0.96
N GLY A 43 3.37 -8.99 -2.03
CA GLY A 43 3.56 -8.45 -3.38
C GLY A 43 2.49 -7.39 -3.69
N LEU A 44 2.90 -6.23 -4.20
CA LEU A 44 1.98 -5.17 -4.61
C LEU A 44 1.98 -5.01 -6.13
N ILE A 45 0.78 -5.04 -6.71
CA ILE A 45 0.55 -4.70 -8.12
C ILE A 45 0.29 -3.20 -8.20
N SER A 46 1.00 -2.49 -9.10
CA SER A 46 0.75 -1.06 -9.32
C SER A 46 -0.35 -0.86 -10.35
N THR A 47 -1.35 -0.04 -10.00
CA THR A 47 -2.45 0.31 -10.92
C THR A 47 -2.09 1.45 -11.89
N ALA A 48 -0.91 2.07 -11.75
CA ALA A 48 -0.49 3.18 -12.60
C ALA A 48 -0.42 2.76 -14.08
N GLN A 49 -1.42 3.18 -14.86
CA GLN A 49 -1.59 2.85 -16.28
C GLN A 49 -1.45 1.33 -16.57
N ILE A 50 -1.95 0.49 -15.69
CA ILE A 50 -1.79 -0.96 -15.73
C ILE A 50 -2.27 -1.60 -17.05
N GLY A 51 -3.25 -0.96 -17.69
CA GLY A 51 -3.80 -1.39 -18.98
C GLY A 51 -2.97 -1.00 -20.20
N PHE A 52 -1.76 -0.44 -20.04
CA PHE A 52 -0.96 0.11 -21.14
C PHE A 52 -0.64 -0.88 -22.27
N ARG A 53 -0.73 -2.18 -22.01
CA ARG A 53 -0.56 -3.26 -23.01
C ARG A 53 -1.87 -3.69 -23.69
N GLU A 54 -3.01 -3.16 -23.26
CA GLU A 54 -4.29 -3.47 -23.89
C GLU A 54 -4.37 -2.80 -25.26
N PRO A 55 -4.89 -3.51 -26.29
CA PRO A 55 -4.95 -2.96 -27.66
C PRO A 55 -5.75 -1.64 -27.75
N ASP A 56 -6.77 -1.51 -26.91
CA ASP A 56 -7.67 -0.37 -26.87
C ASP A 56 -7.34 0.66 -25.77
N PHE A 57 -6.15 0.59 -25.17
CA PHE A 57 -5.76 1.47 -24.05
C PHE A 57 -5.91 2.97 -24.36
N LYS A 58 -5.60 3.38 -25.61
CA LYS A 58 -5.69 4.79 -26.00
C LYS A 58 -7.13 5.27 -26.24
N THR A 59 -8.03 4.38 -26.63
CA THR A 59 -9.42 4.70 -27.00
C THR A 59 -10.42 4.33 -25.90
N ASN A 60 -10.08 3.38 -25.04
CA ASN A 60 -10.96 2.88 -23.99
C ASN A 60 -10.18 2.72 -22.67
N PHE A 61 -9.54 3.81 -22.23
CA PHE A 61 -8.59 3.83 -21.13
C PHE A 61 -9.12 3.19 -19.84
N VAL A 62 -10.37 3.51 -19.46
CA VAL A 62 -10.94 3.02 -18.20
C VAL A 62 -11.09 1.51 -18.24
N GLU A 63 -11.78 0.97 -19.24
CA GLU A 63 -12.03 -0.47 -19.36
C GLU A 63 -10.74 -1.27 -19.55
N ALA A 64 -9.79 -0.73 -20.30
CA ALA A 64 -8.47 -1.35 -20.46
C ALA A 64 -7.77 -1.55 -19.10
N ASN A 65 -7.77 -0.53 -18.25
CA ASN A 65 -7.19 -0.63 -16.91
C ASN A 65 -8.00 -1.59 -16.01
N LEU A 66 -9.33 -1.55 -16.05
CA LEU A 66 -10.17 -2.45 -15.26
C LEU A 66 -9.93 -3.93 -15.61
N ARG A 67 -9.85 -4.24 -16.89
CA ARG A 67 -9.50 -5.61 -17.36
C ARG A 67 -8.11 -6.03 -16.90
N ALA A 68 -7.15 -5.11 -17.01
CA ALA A 68 -5.77 -5.38 -16.62
C ALA A 68 -5.64 -5.62 -15.11
N ILE A 69 -6.34 -4.85 -14.24
CA ILE A 69 -6.36 -5.07 -12.78
C ILE A 69 -6.80 -6.50 -12.47
N ARG A 70 -7.92 -6.95 -13.05
CA ARG A 70 -8.44 -8.30 -12.84
C ARG A 70 -7.46 -9.37 -13.32
N ARG A 71 -6.96 -9.22 -14.53
CA ARG A 71 -6.02 -10.18 -15.15
C ARG A 71 -4.70 -10.28 -14.37
N GLU A 72 -4.12 -9.15 -13.96
CA GLU A 72 -2.86 -9.15 -13.24
C GLU A 72 -3.03 -9.78 -11.85
N MET A 73 -4.16 -9.55 -11.18
CA MET A 73 -4.44 -10.22 -9.91
C MET A 73 -4.62 -11.73 -10.08
N GLN A 74 -5.40 -12.17 -11.06
CA GLN A 74 -5.57 -13.59 -11.36
C GLN A 74 -4.23 -14.29 -11.59
N LYS A 75 -3.40 -13.73 -12.46
CA LYS A 75 -2.07 -14.29 -12.76
C LYS A 75 -1.12 -14.27 -11.57
N ALA A 76 -1.18 -13.25 -10.72
CA ALA A 76 -0.40 -13.22 -9.50
C ALA A 76 -0.86 -14.30 -8.52
N ARG A 77 -2.17 -14.55 -8.44
CA ARG A 77 -2.75 -15.61 -7.61
C ARG A 77 -2.40 -17.01 -8.12
N GLU A 78 -2.24 -17.21 -9.44
CA GLU A 78 -1.71 -18.45 -10.02
C GLU A 78 -0.28 -18.75 -9.55
N ILE A 79 0.56 -17.72 -9.43
CA ILE A 79 1.95 -17.84 -8.92
C ILE A 79 1.97 -18.08 -7.40
N ALA A 80 1.11 -17.38 -6.67
CA ALA A 80 1.06 -17.44 -5.22
C ALA A 80 -0.38 -17.66 -4.71
N PRO A 81 -0.93 -18.88 -4.81
CA PRO A 81 -2.34 -19.14 -4.45
C PRO A 81 -2.70 -18.77 -3.01
N LYS A 82 -1.76 -18.90 -2.08
CA LYS A 82 -1.91 -18.58 -0.65
C LYS A 82 -1.08 -17.37 -0.21
N GLY A 83 -0.36 -16.73 -1.13
CA GLY A 83 0.49 -15.58 -0.85
C GLY A 83 -0.33 -14.32 -0.60
N THR A 84 0.25 -13.35 0.09
CA THR A 84 -0.38 -12.04 0.32
C THR A 84 -0.12 -11.12 -0.86
N ILE A 85 -1.19 -10.72 -1.57
CA ILE A 85 -1.12 -9.89 -2.76
C ILE A 85 -2.04 -8.68 -2.58
N GLY A 86 -1.48 -7.49 -2.75
CA GLY A 86 -2.22 -6.24 -2.68
C GLY A 86 -2.03 -5.38 -3.93
N PHE A 87 -2.62 -4.19 -3.88
CA PHE A 87 -2.43 -3.16 -4.90
C PHE A 87 -1.86 -1.88 -4.30
N ASN A 88 -0.95 -1.26 -5.04
CA ASN A 88 -0.57 0.12 -4.81
C ASN A 88 -1.38 1.01 -5.75
N ILE A 89 -2.12 1.98 -5.18
CA ILE A 89 -3.04 2.84 -5.91
C ILE A 89 -2.80 4.29 -5.54
N MET A 90 -2.40 5.10 -6.52
CA MET A 90 -2.17 6.53 -6.30
C MET A 90 -3.47 7.31 -6.19
N VAL A 91 -3.63 8.10 -5.13
CA VAL A 91 -4.81 8.98 -4.89
C VAL A 91 -5.01 9.99 -6.01
N ALA A 92 -3.91 10.53 -6.54
CA ALA A 92 -3.94 11.56 -7.58
C ALA A 92 -4.40 11.06 -8.96
N THR A 93 -4.63 9.74 -9.13
CA THR A 93 -5.09 9.21 -10.41
C THR A 93 -6.58 9.49 -10.65
N LYS A 94 -6.92 9.78 -11.91
CA LYS A 94 -8.34 9.80 -12.31
C LYS A 94 -8.96 8.42 -12.03
N HIS A 95 -10.23 8.39 -11.63
CA HIS A 95 -10.98 7.17 -11.35
C HIS A 95 -10.39 6.33 -10.18
N TYR A 96 -9.75 6.99 -9.22
CA TYR A 96 -9.19 6.33 -8.04
C TYR A 96 -10.19 5.39 -7.35
N ASP A 97 -11.43 5.82 -7.21
CA ASP A 97 -12.54 5.03 -6.65
C ASP A 97 -12.78 3.73 -7.42
N LEU A 98 -12.75 3.77 -8.75
CA LEU A 98 -12.94 2.58 -9.59
C LEU A 98 -11.77 1.60 -9.43
N TRP A 99 -10.53 2.12 -9.40
CA TRP A 99 -9.36 1.26 -9.21
C TRP A 99 -9.40 0.54 -7.87
N VAL A 100 -9.76 1.25 -6.79
CA VAL A 100 -9.91 0.66 -5.45
C VAL A 100 -10.99 -0.42 -5.45
N LYS A 101 -12.17 -0.12 -5.96
CA LYS A 101 -13.28 -1.09 -5.99
C LYS A 101 -12.95 -2.35 -6.77
N VAL A 102 -12.38 -2.19 -7.97
CA VAL A 102 -12.02 -3.35 -8.80
C VAL A 102 -10.89 -4.16 -8.21
N ALA A 103 -9.88 -3.52 -7.61
CA ALA A 103 -8.81 -4.23 -6.91
C ALA A 103 -9.36 -5.11 -5.77
N ILE A 104 -10.29 -4.57 -4.97
CA ILE A 104 -10.97 -5.31 -3.90
C ILE A 104 -11.79 -6.47 -4.45
N LYS A 105 -12.62 -6.21 -5.46
CA LYS A 105 -13.45 -7.24 -6.11
C LYS A 105 -12.61 -8.33 -6.80
N SER A 106 -11.38 -8.01 -7.20
CA SER A 106 -10.45 -8.98 -7.77
C SER A 106 -9.74 -9.84 -6.72
N GLY A 107 -10.05 -9.69 -5.43
CA GLY A 107 -9.51 -10.51 -4.35
C GLY A 107 -8.18 -10.01 -3.78
N ALA A 108 -7.97 -8.69 -3.75
CA ALA A 108 -6.82 -8.10 -3.07
C ALA A 108 -6.84 -8.41 -1.57
N ASP A 109 -5.67 -8.68 -0.99
CA ASP A 109 -5.50 -8.81 0.46
C ASP A 109 -5.24 -7.46 1.13
N ALA A 110 -4.64 -6.50 0.40
CA ALA A 110 -4.35 -5.16 0.89
C ALA A 110 -4.44 -4.10 -0.22
N ILE A 111 -4.80 -2.87 0.17
CA ILE A 111 -4.65 -1.67 -0.65
C ILE A 111 -3.69 -0.72 0.07
N VAL A 112 -2.58 -0.40 -0.57
CA VAL A 112 -1.62 0.61 -0.13
C VAL A 112 -1.79 1.84 -1.01
N SER A 113 -2.02 3.00 -0.40
CA SER A 113 -2.37 4.18 -1.16
C SER A 113 -1.60 5.42 -0.71
N GLY A 114 -1.02 6.10 -1.68
CA GLY A 114 -0.20 7.31 -1.51
C GLY A 114 -0.32 8.24 -2.71
N ALA A 115 0.68 9.08 -2.96
CA ALA A 115 0.61 10.18 -3.92
C ALA A 115 -0.62 11.06 -3.69
N GLY A 116 -0.79 11.50 -2.45
CA GLY A 116 -1.90 12.21 -1.85
C GLY A 116 -2.47 11.47 -0.65
N LEU A 117 -3.25 12.15 0.18
CA LEU A 117 -3.86 11.55 1.36
C LEU A 117 -5.11 10.73 0.97
N PRO A 118 -5.15 9.42 1.27
CA PRO A 118 -6.26 8.54 0.87
C PRO A 118 -7.48 8.67 1.81
N VAL A 119 -7.99 9.90 1.96
CA VAL A 119 -9.06 10.23 2.91
C VAL A 119 -10.31 9.40 2.69
N ARG A 120 -10.66 9.11 1.43
CA ARG A 120 -11.88 8.38 1.07
C ARG A 120 -11.65 6.88 0.81
N LEU A 121 -10.46 6.36 1.06
CA LEU A 121 -10.17 4.94 0.83
C LEU A 121 -11.13 4.00 1.59
N PRO A 122 -11.47 4.24 2.89
CA PRO A 122 -12.43 3.42 3.60
C PRO A 122 -13.84 3.43 2.99
N GLU A 123 -14.27 4.59 2.47
CA GLU A 123 -15.57 4.75 1.80
C GLU A 123 -15.66 3.90 0.54
N TYR A 124 -14.61 3.92 -0.29
CA TYR A 124 -14.56 3.13 -1.52
C TYR A 124 -14.46 1.63 -1.25
N ALA A 125 -13.75 1.25 -0.19
CA ALA A 125 -13.70 -0.14 0.24
C ALA A 125 -15.08 -0.62 0.71
N GLN A 126 -15.78 0.18 1.50
CA GLN A 126 -17.14 -0.14 1.94
C GLN A 126 -18.11 -0.27 0.76
N ALA A 127 -18.05 0.67 -0.19
CA ALA A 127 -18.85 0.62 -1.39
C ALA A 127 -18.60 -0.65 -2.22
N ALA A 128 -17.31 -1.07 -2.33
CA ALA A 128 -17.00 -2.33 -3.01
C ALA A 128 -17.64 -3.54 -2.33
N TYR A 129 -17.65 -3.60 -1.00
CA TYR A 129 -18.30 -4.69 -0.26
C TYR A 129 -19.80 -4.70 -0.41
N GLU A 130 -20.44 -3.53 -0.45
CA GLU A 130 -21.88 -3.42 -0.67
C GLU A 130 -22.26 -3.88 -2.08
N GLU A 131 -21.49 -3.47 -3.09
CA GLU A 131 -21.67 -3.92 -4.47
C GLU A 131 -21.48 -5.44 -4.60
N MET A 132 -20.45 -6.02 -3.93
CA MET A 132 -20.24 -7.48 -3.90
C MET A 132 -21.43 -8.23 -3.25
N LYS A 133 -21.96 -7.71 -2.13
CA LYS A 133 -23.10 -8.32 -1.45
C LYS A 133 -24.39 -8.24 -2.28
N ALA A 134 -24.56 -7.17 -3.04
CA ALA A 134 -25.71 -6.98 -3.94
C ALA A 134 -25.61 -7.84 -5.22
N GLY A 135 -24.53 -8.59 -5.42
CA GLY A 135 -24.30 -9.38 -6.63
C GLY A 135 -24.07 -8.52 -7.88
N VAL A 136 -23.67 -7.27 -7.70
CA VAL A 136 -23.32 -6.38 -8.80
C VAL A 136 -22.00 -6.85 -9.40
N ALA A 137 -22.09 -7.62 -10.48
CA ALA A 137 -20.93 -8.00 -11.25
C ALA A 137 -20.36 -6.75 -11.94
N ASP A 138 -19.07 -6.48 -11.75
CA ASP A 138 -18.35 -5.55 -12.62
C ASP A 138 -18.11 -6.24 -13.95
N ALA A 139 -18.94 -5.89 -14.94
CA ALA A 139 -18.85 -6.25 -16.34
C ALA A 139 -18.71 -7.76 -16.69
N LYS A 140 -19.62 -8.19 -17.42
CA LYS A 140 -19.82 -9.21 -18.49
C LYS A 140 -18.95 -10.48 -18.55
N GLU A 141 -17.94 -10.72 -17.71
CA GLU A 141 -17.12 -11.93 -17.81
C GLU A 141 -16.82 -12.55 -16.45
N ASN A 142 -17.44 -13.70 -16.19
CA ASN A 142 -17.04 -14.76 -15.23
C ASN A 142 -16.58 -14.37 -13.81
N CYS A 143 -17.41 -13.67 -13.05
CA CYS A 143 -17.15 -13.41 -11.64
C CYS A 143 -17.98 -14.29 -10.68
N GLU A 144 -18.72 -15.30 -11.17
CA GLU A 144 -19.61 -16.12 -10.31
C GLU A 144 -18.84 -16.94 -9.25
N GLU A 145 -17.62 -17.34 -9.53
CA GLU A 145 -16.83 -18.16 -8.61
C GLU A 145 -16.18 -17.33 -7.48
N PHE A 146 -15.86 -16.07 -7.75
CA PHE A 146 -15.30 -15.14 -6.75
C PHE A 146 -16.37 -14.56 -5.80
N CYS A 147 -17.59 -14.38 -6.27
CA CYS A 147 -18.69 -13.84 -5.46
C CYS A 147 -19.21 -14.81 -4.36
N LYS A 148 -18.83 -16.08 -4.41
CA LYS A 148 -19.25 -17.11 -3.44
C LYS A 148 -18.31 -17.23 -2.23
N GLN A 149 -17.14 -16.61 -2.25
CA GLN A 149 -16.25 -16.59 -1.08
C GLN A 149 -16.74 -15.54 -0.07
N ALA A 150 -16.71 -15.88 1.21
CA ALA A 150 -16.99 -14.93 2.28
C ALA A 150 -16.17 -13.66 2.07
N VAL A 151 -16.83 -12.50 2.00
CA VAL A 151 -16.19 -11.22 1.69
C VAL A 151 -15.10 -10.93 2.70
N LYS A 152 -13.86 -11.29 2.37
CA LYS A 152 -12.69 -11.01 3.19
C LYS A 152 -12.44 -9.50 3.16
N LYS A 153 -12.37 -8.89 4.35
CA LYS A 153 -12.04 -7.47 4.44
C LYS A 153 -10.57 -7.25 4.04
N VAL A 154 -10.36 -6.44 3.02
CA VAL A 154 -9.03 -6.01 2.57
C VAL A 154 -8.37 -5.14 3.63
N LYS A 155 -7.06 -5.22 3.79
CA LYS A 155 -6.28 -4.33 4.66
C LYS A 155 -6.01 -3.01 3.96
N LEU A 156 -6.26 -1.91 4.65
CA LEU A 156 -6.11 -0.56 4.11
C LEU A 156 -4.93 0.14 4.77
N ALA A 157 -4.00 0.61 3.96
CA ALA A 157 -2.82 1.33 4.42
C ALA A 157 -2.61 2.65 3.67
N PRO A 158 -2.51 3.77 4.38
CA PRO A 158 -2.00 5.01 3.82
C PRO A 158 -0.47 4.96 3.73
N ILE A 159 0.09 5.66 2.74
CA ILE A 159 1.50 6.06 2.74
C ILE A 159 1.56 7.46 3.34
N VAL A 160 2.42 7.66 4.31
CA VAL A 160 2.67 8.94 4.99
C VAL A 160 4.17 9.23 5.02
N SER A 161 4.54 10.50 5.10
CA SER A 161 5.94 10.94 5.19
C SER A 161 6.23 11.76 6.44
N SER A 162 5.18 12.14 7.20
CA SER A 162 5.32 12.96 8.39
C SER A 162 4.27 12.63 9.45
N ALA A 163 4.56 12.96 10.72
CA ALA A 163 3.62 12.86 11.83
C ALA A 163 2.34 13.67 11.57
N LYS A 164 2.48 14.82 10.91
CA LYS A 164 1.34 15.64 10.48
C LYS A 164 0.43 14.90 9.52
N SER A 165 0.98 14.25 8.49
CA SER A 165 0.19 13.46 7.52
C SER A 165 -0.45 12.24 8.18
N ALA A 166 0.27 11.53 9.04
CA ALA A 166 -0.26 10.42 9.84
C ALA A 166 -1.43 10.86 10.74
N GLN A 167 -1.25 11.97 11.48
CA GLN A 167 -2.29 12.55 12.33
C GLN A 167 -3.54 12.95 11.55
N VAL A 168 -3.36 13.59 10.39
CA VAL A 168 -4.48 14.03 9.54
C VAL A 168 -5.28 12.82 9.05
N ILE A 169 -4.60 11.80 8.50
CA ILE A 169 -5.30 10.64 7.93
C ILE A 169 -6.00 9.81 9.00
N CYS A 170 -5.34 9.51 10.11
CA CYS A 170 -5.93 8.76 11.21
C CYS A 170 -7.15 9.50 11.80
N ARG A 171 -7.03 10.82 12.02
CA ARG A 171 -8.14 11.64 12.52
C ARG A 171 -9.34 11.67 11.57
N LEU A 172 -9.09 11.78 10.26
CA LEU A 172 -10.18 11.83 9.27
C LEU A 172 -10.88 10.47 9.15
N TRP A 173 -10.14 9.36 9.16
CA TRP A 173 -10.73 8.04 9.13
C TRP A 173 -11.51 7.74 10.42
N ASP A 174 -10.95 8.10 11.58
CA ASP A 174 -11.64 7.97 12.87
C ASP A 174 -12.95 8.76 12.91
N ARG A 175 -12.91 10.03 12.52
CA ARG A 175 -14.09 10.90 12.57
C ARG A 175 -15.19 10.48 11.60
N LYS A 176 -14.80 10.18 10.35
CA LYS A 176 -15.74 9.99 9.24
C LYS A 176 -16.22 8.53 9.14
N TYR A 177 -15.33 7.57 9.40
CA TYR A 177 -15.61 6.16 9.14
C TYR A 177 -15.56 5.27 10.38
N LYS A 178 -15.21 5.84 11.54
CA LYS A 178 -15.04 5.09 12.81
C LYS A 178 -14.08 3.92 12.66
N GLN A 179 -13.01 4.14 11.91
CA GLN A 179 -11.94 3.16 11.70
C GLN A 179 -10.58 3.83 11.62
N VAL A 180 -9.54 3.02 11.69
CA VAL A 180 -8.13 3.41 11.56
C VAL A 180 -7.44 2.52 10.53
N PRO A 181 -6.26 2.90 10.02
CA PRO A 181 -5.47 2.05 9.14
C PRO A 181 -5.26 0.64 9.72
N ASP A 182 -5.10 -0.34 8.85
CA ASP A 182 -4.68 -1.68 9.25
C ASP A 182 -3.17 -1.77 9.46
N PHE A 183 -2.42 -0.97 8.74
CA PHE A 183 -1.00 -0.69 8.90
C PHE A 183 -0.69 0.66 8.25
N VAL A 184 0.49 1.21 8.52
CA VAL A 184 0.94 2.49 7.95
C VAL A 184 2.27 2.27 7.26
N VAL A 185 2.39 2.79 6.03
CA VAL A 185 3.68 2.83 5.31
C VAL A 185 4.28 4.22 5.48
N VAL A 186 5.49 4.28 6.03
CA VAL A 186 6.25 5.52 6.21
C VAL A 186 7.30 5.60 5.12
N GLU A 187 7.11 6.55 4.22
CA GLU A 187 8.00 6.76 3.08
C GLU A 187 9.04 7.82 3.39
N GLY A 188 10.32 7.43 3.34
CA GLY A 188 11.45 8.28 3.67
C GLY A 188 11.89 9.20 2.52
N PRO A 189 12.80 10.16 2.80
CA PRO A 189 13.25 11.16 1.82
C PRO A 189 14.05 10.57 0.65
N LEU A 190 14.55 9.36 0.77
CA LEU A 190 15.24 8.63 -0.31
C LEU A 190 14.32 7.69 -1.11
N ALA A 191 13.01 7.78 -0.92
CA ALA A 191 12.06 7.00 -1.71
C ALA A 191 12.05 7.46 -3.17
N GLY A 192 11.80 6.52 -4.07
CA GLY A 192 11.63 6.82 -5.49
C GLY A 192 10.20 7.21 -5.84
N GLY A 193 10.02 7.99 -6.89
CA GLY A 193 8.70 8.35 -7.42
C GLY A 193 8.13 9.64 -6.85
N HIS A 194 6.85 9.59 -6.43
CA HIS A 194 6.16 10.77 -5.87
C HIS A 194 6.48 10.89 -4.39
N LEU A 195 7.40 11.77 -4.05
CA LEU A 195 7.75 12.03 -2.65
C LEU A 195 6.63 12.80 -1.93
N GLY A 196 6.37 12.40 -0.69
CA GLY A 196 5.45 13.10 0.22
C GLY A 196 6.09 14.30 0.93
N PHE A 197 7.24 14.79 0.44
CA PHE A 197 8.00 15.91 1.00
C PHE A 197 8.01 17.10 0.06
N SER A 198 7.92 18.31 0.61
CA SER A 198 8.27 19.53 -0.10
C SER A 198 9.81 19.65 -0.23
N ARG A 199 10.28 20.59 -1.08
CA ARG A 199 11.73 20.85 -1.19
C ARG A 199 12.33 21.38 0.10
N GLU A 200 11.57 22.18 0.82
CA GLU A 200 11.94 22.74 2.11
C GLU A 200 12.13 21.62 3.15
N GLU A 201 11.18 20.68 3.23
CA GLU A 201 11.29 19.51 4.11
C GLU A 201 12.47 18.61 3.73
N LEU A 202 12.73 18.40 2.43
CA LEU A 202 13.90 17.66 1.98
C LEU A 202 15.20 18.36 2.37
N ALA A 203 15.25 19.69 2.30
CA ALA A 203 16.41 20.47 2.73
C ALA A 203 16.66 20.36 4.23
N GLU A 204 15.62 20.33 5.07
CA GLU A 204 15.72 20.09 6.52
C GLU A 204 16.39 18.74 6.84
N TYR A 205 16.12 17.71 6.03
CA TYR A 205 16.76 16.41 6.16
C TYR A 205 18.10 16.33 5.41
N GLY A 206 18.54 17.41 4.74
CA GLY A 206 19.78 17.39 3.94
C GLY A 206 19.71 16.51 2.69
N ALA A 207 18.51 16.14 2.23
CA ALA A 207 18.33 15.26 1.09
C ALA A 207 18.33 15.99 -0.28
N ASP A 208 18.17 17.31 -0.29
CA ASP A 208 18.20 18.15 -1.52
C ASP A 208 19.61 18.72 -1.75
N THR A 209 20.64 17.87 -1.74
CA THR A 209 22.00 18.31 -2.05
C THR A 209 22.45 17.77 -3.40
N LYS A 210 22.89 18.68 -4.28
CA LYS A 210 23.44 18.30 -5.58
C LYS A 210 24.82 17.62 -5.46
N ASP A 211 25.50 17.84 -4.35
CA ASP A 211 26.89 17.45 -4.18
C ASP A 211 27.08 16.02 -3.64
N VAL A 212 26.10 15.51 -2.90
CA VAL A 212 26.11 14.13 -2.38
C VAL A 212 24.73 13.49 -2.56
N PRO A 213 24.44 12.92 -3.73
CA PRO A 213 23.16 12.28 -3.97
C PRO A 213 22.93 11.09 -3.03
N ASN A 214 21.71 10.92 -2.57
CA ASN A 214 21.26 9.86 -1.68
C ASN A 214 21.76 9.90 -0.24
N THR A 215 22.17 11.07 0.26
CA THR A 215 22.41 11.28 1.69
C THR A 215 21.32 12.13 2.31
N TYR A 216 21.06 11.89 3.58
CA TYR A 216 20.17 12.70 4.38
C TYR A 216 20.60 12.64 5.85
N ASN A 217 20.12 13.60 6.65
CA ASN A 217 20.32 13.59 8.09
C ASN A 217 19.43 12.53 8.72
N GLN A 218 19.98 11.33 8.88
CA GLN A 218 19.27 10.17 9.39
C GLN A 218 18.71 10.42 10.81
N GLU A 219 19.48 11.07 11.68
CA GLU A 219 19.02 11.36 13.06
C GLU A 219 17.78 12.28 13.07
N ALA A 220 17.75 13.29 12.21
CA ALA A 220 16.60 14.18 12.09
C ALA A 220 15.37 13.42 11.58
N TYR A 221 15.54 12.55 10.56
CA TYR A 221 14.46 11.75 10.03
C TYR A 221 13.98 10.65 11.00
N ASP A 222 14.89 10.04 11.76
CA ASP A 222 14.53 9.07 12.80
C ASP A 222 13.61 9.68 13.87
N LYS A 223 13.80 10.94 14.21
CA LYS A 223 12.87 11.66 15.12
C LYS A 223 11.47 11.76 14.53
N GLU A 224 11.39 12.05 13.23
CA GLU A 224 10.10 12.11 12.53
C GLU A 224 9.42 10.73 12.47
N VAL A 225 10.17 9.66 12.18
CA VAL A 225 9.65 8.28 12.20
C VAL A 225 9.09 7.94 13.59
N ARG A 226 9.81 8.26 14.68
CA ARG A 226 9.32 8.06 16.05
C ARG A 226 8.05 8.86 16.31
N SER A 227 7.99 10.12 15.86
CA SER A 227 6.79 10.95 16.02
C SER A 227 5.58 10.37 15.26
N ILE A 228 5.80 9.79 14.07
CA ILE A 228 4.76 9.05 13.35
C ILE A 228 4.28 7.85 14.17
N MET A 229 5.20 7.07 14.74
CA MET A 229 4.86 5.90 15.58
C MET A 229 4.06 6.32 16.83
N GLU A 230 4.37 7.44 17.46
CA GLU A 230 3.60 7.98 18.60
C GLU A 230 2.17 8.34 18.18
N VAL A 231 2.00 8.97 17.02
CA VAL A 231 0.67 9.23 16.45
C VAL A 231 -0.09 7.92 16.25
N VAL A 232 0.52 6.93 15.61
CA VAL A 232 -0.11 5.62 15.36
C VAL A 232 -0.51 4.96 16.68
N LYS A 233 0.38 4.94 17.66
CA LYS A 233 0.14 4.38 19.00
C LYS A 233 -1.09 4.98 19.68
N THR A 234 -1.30 6.29 19.58
CA THR A 234 -2.50 6.94 20.11
C THR A 234 -3.80 6.33 19.56
N TYR A 235 -3.80 5.95 18.29
CA TYR A 235 -4.96 5.33 17.65
C TYR A 235 -5.03 3.81 17.89
N GLU A 236 -3.90 3.13 18.07
CA GLU A 236 -3.87 1.74 18.54
C GLU A 236 -4.57 1.61 19.90
N GLU A 237 -4.19 2.49 20.86
CA GLU A 237 -4.77 2.52 22.18
C GLU A 237 -6.28 2.84 22.16
N LYS A 238 -6.67 3.82 21.33
CA LYS A 238 -8.09 4.19 21.17
C LYS A 238 -8.94 3.07 20.62
N TYR A 239 -8.43 2.32 19.65
CA TYR A 239 -9.18 1.28 18.95
C TYR A 239 -8.91 -0.14 19.47
N GLN A 240 -8.01 -0.29 20.44
CA GLN A 240 -7.53 -1.58 20.95
C GLN A 240 -7.13 -2.51 19.79
N LYS A 241 -6.44 -1.93 18.81
CA LYS A 241 -6.05 -2.59 17.56
C LYS A 241 -4.59 -2.27 17.25
N HIS A 242 -3.80 -3.32 17.05
CA HIS A 242 -2.43 -3.14 16.59
C HIS A 242 -2.37 -2.63 15.14
N ILE A 243 -1.55 -1.60 14.90
CA ILE A 243 -1.36 -0.93 13.60
C ILE A 243 0.13 -0.92 13.29
N PRO A 244 0.68 -1.96 12.68
CA PRO A 244 2.11 -2.02 12.42
C PRO A 244 2.58 -0.89 11.49
N VAL A 245 3.78 -0.40 11.76
CA VAL A 245 4.46 0.60 10.94
C VAL A 245 5.50 -0.09 10.07
N VAL A 246 5.44 0.18 8.77
CA VAL A 246 6.36 -0.33 7.75
C VAL A 246 7.10 0.86 7.15
N THR A 247 8.43 0.84 7.19
CA THR A 247 9.27 1.91 6.61
C THR A 247 9.66 1.58 5.17
N ALA A 248 9.81 2.61 4.35
CA ALA A 248 10.17 2.49 2.94
C ALA A 248 11.03 3.66 2.48
N GLY A 249 11.84 3.43 1.44
CA GLY A 249 12.70 4.44 0.83
C GLY A 249 14.12 4.43 1.38
N GLY A 250 15.10 4.17 0.49
CA GLY A 250 16.53 4.19 0.84
C GLY A 250 17.02 3.01 1.65
N ILE A 251 16.26 1.93 1.77
CA ILE A 251 16.62 0.73 2.53
C ILE A 251 17.23 -0.29 1.57
N TYR A 252 18.56 -0.41 1.56
CA TYR A 252 19.30 -1.23 0.59
C TYR A 252 20.17 -2.30 1.23
N THR A 253 20.70 -2.04 2.44
CA THR A 253 21.66 -2.90 3.11
C THR A 253 21.03 -3.63 4.29
N HIS A 254 21.74 -4.60 4.82
CA HIS A 254 21.38 -5.28 6.06
C HIS A 254 21.33 -4.31 7.25
N GLU A 255 22.26 -3.38 7.28
CA GLU A 255 22.37 -2.35 8.31
C GLU A 255 21.18 -1.41 8.26
N ASP A 256 20.72 -1.00 7.06
CA ASP A 256 19.52 -0.17 6.92
C ASP A 256 18.29 -0.89 7.47
N VAL A 257 18.11 -2.15 7.10
CA VAL A 257 16.98 -2.97 7.60
C VAL A 257 17.02 -3.09 9.12
N LYS A 258 18.21 -3.40 9.67
CA LYS A 258 18.40 -3.51 11.12
C LYS A 258 18.07 -2.21 11.83
N HIS A 259 18.54 -1.08 11.30
CA HIS A 259 18.23 0.24 11.83
C HIS A 259 16.73 0.52 11.89
N GLN A 260 15.98 0.22 10.84
CA GLN A 260 14.53 0.42 10.83
C GLN A 260 13.82 -0.42 11.89
N PHE A 261 14.22 -1.66 12.09
CA PHE A 261 13.68 -2.49 13.17
C PHE A 261 14.06 -1.99 14.56
N GLU A 262 15.27 -1.46 14.73
CA GLU A 262 15.72 -0.84 15.99
C GLU A 262 14.95 0.46 16.30
N LEU A 263 14.49 1.19 15.29
CA LEU A 263 13.57 2.32 15.44
C LEU A 263 12.18 1.90 15.91
N GLY A 264 11.80 0.66 15.68
CA GLY A 264 10.48 0.12 16.03
C GLY A 264 9.58 -0.19 14.84
N ALA A 265 10.07 -0.09 13.59
CA ALA A 265 9.35 -0.59 12.43
C ALA A 265 9.19 -2.12 12.52
N GLU A 266 8.13 -2.63 11.91
CA GLU A 266 7.82 -4.06 11.92
C GLU A 266 7.99 -4.71 10.52
N GLY A 267 8.27 -3.87 9.54
CA GLY A 267 8.51 -4.31 8.18
C GLY A 267 9.13 -3.22 7.31
#